data_ef0b3f9ddf854a6a3028cbea065f5cc9
#
_entry.id   ef0b3f9ddf854a6a3028cbea065f5cc9
#
_cell.length_a   1.000
_cell.length_b   1.000
_cell.length_c   1.000
_cell.angle_alpha   90.00
_cell.angle_beta   90.00
_cell.angle_gamma   90.00
#
_symmetry.space_group_name_H-M   'P 1'
#
loop_
_entity.id
_entity.type
_entity.pdbx_description
1 polymer ?
#
loop_
_entity_poly.entity_id
_entity_poly.type
_entity_poly.pdbx_seq_one_letter_code
_entity_poly.pdbx_strand_id
1 'polypeptide(L)'
;MTNEHSVGGWDPLTSVIPTSLPEEVEQAFSNVDFNIRHAGGKGWEQVYSVRLYVTEMSEEMLGACVGALKKWCPEHQPILTCVGVKDLALPGMRVEVEVVADLEDAVGKQKE
;
A
#
# COMPACT_ATOMS: atom_id res chain seq x y z
N MET A 1 -9.33 -14.01 9.18
CA MET A 1 -8.60 -13.10 10.09
C MET A 1 -8.12 -11.89 9.31
N THR A 2 -8.46 -10.70 9.80
CA THR A 2 -7.98 -9.49 9.15
C THR A 2 -6.56 -9.16 9.62
N ASN A 3 -5.85 -8.45 8.78
CA ASN A 3 -4.47 -8.08 9.03
C ASN A 3 -4.28 -6.65 8.51
N GLU A 4 -3.78 -5.76 9.37
CA GLU A 4 -3.67 -4.34 9.05
C GLU A 4 -2.21 -3.94 8.96
N HIS A 5 -1.88 -3.14 7.96
CA HIS A 5 -0.52 -2.66 7.74
C HIS A 5 -0.55 -1.21 7.31
N SER A 6 0.43 -0.44 7.76
CA SER A 6 0.56 0.97 7.38
C SER A 6 2.04 1.25 7.18
N VAL A 7 2.44 1.59 5.96
CA VAL A 7 3.85 1.80 5.63
C VAL A 7 4.02 2.91 4.62
N GLY A 8 5.20 3.53 4.65
CA GLY A 8 5.63 4.47 3.63
C GLY A 8 6.51 3.81 2.58
N GLY A 9 7.04 4.63 1.70
CA GLY A 9 7.86 4.17 0.57
C GLY A 9 9.35 4.18 0.83
N TRP A 10 9.76 3.89 2.06
CA TRP A 10 11.19 3.82 2.37
C TRP A 10 11.78 2.50 1.93
N ASP A 11 13.07 2.53 1.64
CA ASP A 11 13.83 1.31 1.36
C ASP A 11 13.91 0.50 2.66
N PRO A 12 13.52 -0.79 2.65
CA PRO A 12 13.47 -1.57 3.90
C PRO A 12 14.83 -1.76 4.56
N LEU A 13 15.91 -1.64 3.81
CA LEU A 13 17.25 -1.85 4.37
C LEU A 13 17.90 -0.55 4.84
N THR A 14 17.66 0.55 4.14
CA THR A 14 18.36 1.81 4.40
C THR A 14 17.46 2.90 4.98
N SER A 15 16.14 2.72 4.92
CA SER A 15 15.14 3.71 5.32
C SER A 15 15.16 4.97 4.46
N VAL A 16 15.82 4.92 3.31
CA VAL A 16 15.89 6.06 2.41
C VAL A 16 14.60 6.17 1.60
N ILE A 17 14.09 7.38 1.47
CA ILE A 17 12.91 7.66 0.65
C ILE A 17 13.39 7.94 -0.78
N PRO A 18 12.87 7.27 -1.81
CA PRO A 18 13.26 7.58 -3.18
C PRO A 18 12.98 9.04 -3.54
N THR A 19 13.85 9.64 -4.35
CA THR A 19 13.63 11.02 -4.78
C THR A 19 12.50 11.13 -5.79
N SER A 20 12.31 10.10 -6.60
CA SER A 20 11.23 10.06 -7.59
C SER A 20 9.93 9.70 -6.89
N LEU A 21 8.87 10.50 -7.13
CA LEU A 21 7.57 10.23 -6.54
C LEU A 21 7.00 8.89 -6.99
N PRO A 22 7.03 8.54 -8.29
CA PRO A 22 6.55 7.21 -8.70
C PRO A 22 7.31 6.08 -8.03
N GLU A 23 8.63 6.23 -7.80
CA GLU A 23 9.40 5.19 -7.12
C GLU A 23 9.04 5.09 -5.65
N GLU A 24 8.76 6.22 -5.01
CA GLU A 24 8.33 6.19 -3.61
C GLU A 24 6.99 5.47 -3.47
N VAL A 25 6.05 5.76 -4.37
CA VAL A 25 4.73 5.09 -4.35
C VAL A 25 4.90 3.60 -4.59
N GLU A 26 5.68 3.23 -5.60
CA GLU A 26 5.91 1.81 -5.90
C GLU A 26 6.55 1.10 -4.70
N GLN A 27 7.52 1.73 -4.06
CA GLN A 27 8.18 1.13 -2.90
C GLN A 27 7.19 0.96 -1.74
N ALA A 28 6.28 1.91 -1.55
CA ALA A 28 5.28 1.80 -0.49
C ALA A 28 4.37 0.59 -0.73
N PHE A 29 3.92 0.40 -1.96
CA PHE A 29 3.08 -0.74 -2.30
C PHE A 29 3.84 -2.06 -2.16
N SER A 30 5.12 -2.06 -2.54
CA SER A 30 5.98 -3.23 -2.39
C SER A 30 6.16 -3.57 -0.90
N ASN A 31 6.33 -2.55 -0.05
CA ASN A 31 6.49 -2.76 1.39
C ASN A 31 5.23 -3.38 1.99
N VAL A 32 4.04 -2.96 1.52
CA VAL A 32 2.78 -3.57 1.96
C VAL A 32 2.76 -5.04 1.60
N ASP A 33 3.10 -5.36 0.35
CA ASP A 33 3.10 -6.74 -0.12
C ASP A 33 4.03 -7.61 0.74
N PHE A 34 5.23 -7.10 0.99
CA PHE A 34 6.20 -7.81 1.82
C PHE A 34 5.65 -8.07 3.22
N ASN A 35 5.04 -7.04 3.83
CA ASN A 35 4.54 -7.17 5.19
C ASN A 35 3.41 -8.20 5.29
N ILE A 36 2.51 -8.20 4.31
CA ILE A 36 1.41 -9.17 4.31
C ILE A 36 1.95 -10.58 4.17
N ARG A 37 2.90 -10.79 3.25
CA ARG A 37 3.49 -12.11 3.04
C ARG A 37 4.28 -12.56 4.26
N HIS A 38 4.98 -11.65 4.91
CA HIS A 38 5.73 -11.95 6.12
C HIS A 38 4.78 -12.37 7.26
N ALA A 39 3.56 -11.85 7.26
CA ALA A 39 2.55 -12.22 8.25
C ALA A 39 1.80 -13.49 7.88
N GLY A 40 2.17 -14.15 6.79
CA GLY A 40 1.57 -15.41 6.38
C GLY A 40 0.52 -15.29 5.30
N GLY A 41 0.30 -14.08 4.75
CA GLY A 41 -0.69 -13.87 3.72
C GLY A 41 -0.12 -13.98 2.32
N LYS A 42 -0.96 -13.66 1.33
CA LYS A 42 -0.62 -13.78 -0.08
C LYS A 42 -0.43 -12.42 -0.75
N GLY A 43 -0.20 -11.37 0.03
CA GLY A 43 0.07 -10.05 -0.51
C GLY A 43 -1.19 -9.30 -0.91
N TRP A 44 -1.05 -8.46 -1.91
CA TRP A 44 -2.11 -7.54 -2.31
C TRP A 44 -3.41 -8.22 -2.74
N GLU A 45 -3.36 -9.46 -3.21
CA GLU A 45 -4.59 -10.12 -3.63
C GLU A 45 -5.61 -10.29 -2.50
N GLN A 46 -5.16 -10.20 -1.27
CA GLN A 46 -6.04 -10.33 -0.10
C GLN A 46 -6.45 -8.98 0.49
N VAL A 47 -5.96 -7.89 -0.05
CA VAL A 47 -6.29 -6.55 0.43
C VAL A 47 -7.67 -6.15 -0.06
N TYR A 48 -8.55 -5.72 0.86
CA TYR A 48 -9.88 -5.26 0.46
C TYR A 48 -10.14 -3.80 0.83
N SER A 49 -9.27 -3.16 1.60
CA SER A 49 -9.44 -1.77 1.97
C SER A 49 -8.08 -1.08 1.97
N VAL A 50 -8.01 0.09 1.32
CA VAL A 50 -6.79 0.88 1.19
C VAL A 50 -7.07 2.31 1.57
N ARG A 51 -6.22 2.89 2.40
CA ARG A 51 -6.20 4.33 2.66
C ARG A 51 -4.83 4.86 2.29
N LEU A 52 -4.85 5.92 1.50
CA LEU A 52 -3.63 6.60 1.08
C LEU A 52 -3.57 7.94 1.78
N TYR A 53 -2.45 8.21 2.44
CA TYR A 53 -2.19 9.51 3.06
C TYR A 53 -1.10 10.17 2.27
N VAL A 54 -1.39 11.35 1.70
CA VAL A 54 -0.45 12.04 0.82
C VAL A 54 -0.25 13.47 1.30
N THR A 55 0.99 13.95 1.20
CA THR A 55 1.29 15.32 1.62
C THR A 55 0.90 16.35 0.55
N GLU A 56 0.69 15.89 -0.68
CA GLU A 56 0.25 16.77 -1.76
C GLU A 56 -0.68 16.00 -2.69
N MET A 57 -1.88 16.54 -2.88
CA MET A 57 -2.91 15.93 -3.71
C MET A 57 -2.73 16.43 -5.15
N SER A 58 -1.67 16.01 -5.81
CA SER A 58 -1.36 16.45 -7.17
C SER A 58 -1.77 15.38 -8.18
N GLU A 59 -1.84 15.79 -9.46
CA GLU A 59 -2.12 14.82 -10.53
C GLU A 59 -1.04 13.76 -10.60
N GLU A 60 0.21 14.15 -10.38
CA GLU A 60 1.31 13.20 -10.39
C GLU A 60 1.14 12.15 -9.28
N MET A 61 0.81 12.61 -8.07
CA MET A 61 0.61 11.72 -6.93
C MET A 61 -0.55 10.77 -7.19
N LEU A 62 -1.70 11.32 -7.62
CA LEU A 62 -2.87 10.49 -7.85
C LEU A 62 -2.65 9.51 -9.00
N GLY A 63 -1.97 9.94 -10.06
CA GLY A 63 -1.64 9.06 -11.17
C GLY A 63 -0.72 7.93 -10.75
N ALA A 64 0.28 8.23 -9.94
CA ALA A 64 1.20 7.21 -9.45
C ALA A 64 0.46 6.18 -8.57
N CYS A 65 -0.42 6.66 -7.71
CA CYS A 65 -1.18 5.76 -6.82
C CYS A 65 -2.14 4.88 -7.59
N VAL A 66 -2.86 5.46 -8.56
CA VAL A 66 -3.79 4.68 -9.40
C VAL A 66 -3.02 3.63 -10.21
N GLY A 67 -1.88 4.02 -10.78
CA GLY A 67 -1.05 3.07 -11.51
C GLY A 67 -0.57 1.91 -10.65
N ALA A 68 -0.16 2.21 -9.42
CA ALA A 68 0.27 1.17 -8.50
C ALA A 68 -0.89 0.25 -8.11
N LEU A 69 -2.07 0.82 -7.86
CA LEU A 69 -3.23 -0.01 -7.55
C LEU A 69 -3.56 -0.96 -8.69
N LYS A 70 -3.52 -0.49 -9.92
CA LYS A 70 -3.78 -1.35 -11.09
C LYS A 70 -2.75 -2.44 -11.22
N LYS A 71 -1.50 -2.13 -10.91
CA LYS A 71 -0.41 -3.11 -11.01
C LYS A 71 -0.54 -4.18 -9.92
N TRP A 72 -0.79 -3.77 -8.68
CA TRP A 72 -0.79 -4.68 -7.54
C TRP A 72 -2.13 -5.36 -7.32
N CYS A 73 -3.22 -4.78 -7.82
CA CYS A 73 -4.57 -5.35 -7.71
C CYS A 73 -5.19 -5.50 -9.10
N PRO A 74 -4.62 -6.37 -9.96
CA PRO A 74 -5.12 -6.47 -11.33
C PRO A 74 -6.47 -7.17 -11.44
N GLU A 75 -6.86 -7.97 -10.42
CA GLU A 75 -8.05 -8.80 -10.49
C GLU A 75 -9.18 -8.32 -9.59
N HIS A 76 -8.96 -7.29 -8.80
CA HIS A 76 -10.02 -6.80 -7.90
C HIS A 76 -9.77 -5.33 -7.57
N GLN A 77 -10.81 -4.69 -7.02
CA GLN A 77 -10.72 -3.28 -6.61
C GLN A 77 -11.03 -3.19 -5.13
N PRO A 78 -10.02 -2.91 -4.29
CA PRO A 78 -10.30 -2.67 -2.87
C PRO A 78 -11.02 -1.35 -2.67
N ILE A 79 -11.66 -1.20 -1.53
CA ILE A 79 -12.20 0.10 -1.13
C ILE A 79 -11.03 1.05 -0.99
N LEU A 80 -11.17 2.25 -1.54
CA LEU A 80 -10.07 3.21 -1.59
C LEU A 80 -10.50 4.56 -1.04
N THR A 81 -9.68 5.10 -0.13
CA THR A 81 -9.82 6.47 0.36
C THR A 81 -8.45 7.13 0.27
N CYS A 82 -8.39 8.36 -0.22
CA CYS A 82 -7.17 9.13 -0.30
C CYS A 82 -7.34 10.42 0.49
N VAL A 83 -6.43 10.68 1.42
CA VAL A 83 -6.53 11.81 2.34
C VAL A 83 -5.25 12.65 2.24
N GLY A 84 -5.43 13.97 2.06
CA GLY A 84 -4.32 14.89 2.12
C GLY A 84 -3.96 15.17 3.58
N VAL A 85 -2.68 15.12 3.91
CA VAL A 85 -2.20 15.39 5.26
C VAL A 85 -1.08 16.41 5.19
N LYS A 86 -0.83 17.11 6.30
CA LYS A 86 0.20 18.13 6.33
C LYS A 86 1.59 17.50 6.29
N ASP A 87 1.82 16.49 7.11
CA ASP A 87 3.13 15.88 7.26
C ASP A 87 2.96 14.39 7.50
N LEU A 88 4.00 13.63 7.23
CA LEU A 88 4.09 12.22 7.58
C LEU A 88 5.28 12.03 8.52
N ALA A 89 5.44 10.82 9.07
CA ALA A 89 6.34 10.57 10.18
C ALA A 89 7.81 10.87 9.88
N LEU A 90 8.28 10.57 8.67
CA LEU A 90 9.69 10.74 8.33
C LEU A 90 9.89 11.94 7.42
N PRO A 91 10.99 12.70 7.59
CA PRO A 91 11.29 13.82 6.69
C PRO A 91 11.37 13.35 5.24
N GLY A 92 10.75 14.12 4.34
CA GLY A 92 10.75 13.78 2.91
C GLY A 92 9.74 12.75 2.48
N MET A 93 9.04 12.15 3.41
CA MET A 93 8.01 11.17 3.12
C MET A 93 6.77 11.86 2.56
N ARG A 94 6.27 11.39 1.41
CA ARG A 94 5.16 12.03 0.72
C ARG A 94 3.90 11.17 0.66
N VAL A 95 4.03 9.85 0.91
CA VAL A 95 2.90 8.95 0.84
C VAL A 95 3.02 7.88 1.92
N GLU A 96 1.88 7.52 2.47
CA GLU A 96 1.77 6.36 3.37
C GLU A 96 0.56 5.55 2.95
N VAL A 97 0.71 4.23 2.91
CA VAL A 97 -0.34 3.31 2.48
C VAL A 97 -0.77 2.47 3.66
N GLU A 98 -2.06 2.55 3.98
CA GLU A 98 -2.67 1.76 5.05
C GLU A 98 -3.63 0.77 4.41
N VAL A 99 -3.51 -0.51 4.76
CA VAL A 99 -4.36 -1.54 4.16
C VAL A 99 -4.94 -2.45 5.21
N VAL A 100 -6.06 -3.09 4.84
CA VAL A 100 -6.62 -4.21 5.60
C VAL A 100 -6.74 -5.37 4.63
N ALA A 101 -6.18 -6.51 5.04
CA ALA A 101 -6.20 -7.73 4.25
C ALA A 101 -6.94 -8.83 5.00
N ASP A 102 -7.58 -9.72 4.26
CA ASP A 102 -8.27 -10.88 4.84
C ASP A 102 -7.47 -12.11 4.52
N LEU A 103 -6.72 -12.59 5.50
CA LEU A 103 -5.82 -13.73 5.31
C LEU A 103 -6.56 -15.06 5.34
N GLU A 104 -7.78 -15.08 5.82
CA GLU A 104 -8.55 -16.32 5.90
C GLU A 104 -9.37 -16.60 4.65
N ASP A 105 -9.43 -15.64 3.74
CA ASP A 105 -10.24 -15.75 2.55
C ASP A 105 -9.88 -16.98 1.73
N ALA A 106 -8.59 -17.20 1.49
CA ALA A 106 -8.14 -18.32 0.70
C ALA A 106 -8.48 -19.66 1.37
N VAL A 107 -8.39 -19.71 2.70
CA VAL A 107 -8.71 -20.92 3.45
C VAL A 107 -10.20 -21.22 3.37
N GLY A 108 -11.03 -20.16 3.51
CA GLY A 108 -12.46 -20.34 3.42
C GLY A 108 -12.87 -20.92 2.08
N LYS A 109 -12.27 -20.45 1.01
CA LYS A 109 -12.60 -20.95 -0.33
C LYS A 109 -12.21 -22.39 -0.52
N GLN A 110 -11.13 -22.81 0.11
CA GLN A 110 -10.67 -24.18 -0.04
C GLN A 110 -11.60 -25.19 0.59
N LYS A 111 -12.44 -24.78 1.51
CA LYS A 111 -13.35 -25.70 2.18
C LYS A 111 -14.59 -26.01 1.34
N GLU A 112 -14.77 -25.26 0.31
CA GLU A 112 -15.90 -25.48 -0.57
C GLU A 112 -15.56 -26.45 -1.67
#